data_bba9ef94b88bd75bc4f96aa553e997b2
#
_entry.id   bba9ef94b88bd75bc4f96aa553e997b2
#
_cell.length_a   1.000
_cell.length_b   1.000
_cell.length_c   1.000
_cell.angle_alpha   90.00
_cell.angle_beta   90.00
_cell.angle_gamma   90.00
#
_symmetry.space_group_name_H-M   'P 1'
#
loop_
_entity.id
_entity.type
_entity.pdbx_description
1 polymer ?
#
loop_
_entity_poly.entity_id
_entity_poly.type
_entity_poly.pdbx_seq_one_letter_code
_entity_poly.pdbx_strand_id
1 'polypeptide(L)' 'MNLKQKSGFIITEVVINLKGNFTAEEIFLSLKEKMKNMFPSESDMKNYIRKKLETLCEHGLIGKTSFYYFSK' A
#
# COMPACT_ATOMS: atom_id res chain seq x y z
N MET A 1 10.17 -16.32 4.12
CA MET A 1 9.47 -15.03 4.14
C MET A 1 8.07 -15.23 4.70
N ASN A 2 7.67 -14.41 5.67
CA ASN A 2 6.33 -14.51 6.22
C ASN A 2 5.32 -13.71 5.39
N LEU A 3 4.03 -13.88 5.68
CA LEU A 3 2.96 -13.23 4.92
C LEU A 3 3.03 -11.71 4.96
N LYS A 4 3.44 -11.12 6.09
CA LYS A 4 3.57 -9.67 6.21
C LYS A 4 4.66 -9.13 5.31
N GLN A 5 5.81 -9.79 5.25
CA GLN A 5 6.89 -9.38 4.37
C GLN A 5 6.48 -9.49 2.91
N LYS A 6 5.81 -10.57 2.55
CA LYS A 6 5.31 -10.77 1.19
C LYS A 6 4.31 -9.68 0.81
N SER A 7 3.38 -9.36 1.71
CA SER A 7 2.40 -8.29 1.49
C SER A 7 3.09 -6.94 1.30
N GLY A 8 4.11 -6.66 2.10
CA GLY A 8 4.89 -5.42 1.99
C GLY A 8 5.56 -5.28 0.64
N PHE A 9 6.13 -6.36 0.11
CA PHE A 9 6.74 -6.35 -1.20
C PHE A 9 5.72 -6.12 -2.31
N ILE A 10 4.56 -6.76 -2.21
CA ILE A 10 3.48 -6.59 -3.18
C ILE A 10 3.03 -5.12 -3.22
N ILE A 11 2.80 -4.53 -2.07
CA ILE A 11 2.38 -3.13 -1.97
C ILE A 11 3.44 -2.21 -2.55
N THR A 12 4.69 -2.41 -2.15
CA THR A 12 5.80 -1.58 -2.61
C THR A 12 5.95 -1.65 -4.13
N GLU A 13 5.89 -2.84 -4.70
CA GLU A 13 6.01 -3.03 -6.13
C GLU A 13 4.91 -2.30 -6.89
N VAL A 14 3.66 -2.43 -6.44
CA VAL A 14 2.54 -1.74 -7.07
C VAL A 14 2.72 -0.24 -6.99
N VAL A 15 3.07 0.27 -5.81
CA VAL A 15 3.21 1.72 -5.58
C VAL A 15 4.33 2.31 -6.41
N ILE A 16 5.48 1.64 -6.47
CA ILE A 16 6.62 2.13 -7.24
C ILE A 16 6.30 2.21 -8.73
N ASN A 17 5.49 1.29 -9.21
CA ASN A 17 5.11 1.26 -10.64
C ASN A 17 3.95 2.18 -10.99
N LEU A 18 3.24 2.73 -10.00
CA LEU A 18 2.20 3.71 -10.25
C LEU A 18 2.79 5.06 -10.60
N LYS A 19 2.13 5.77 -11.52
CA LYS A 19 2.50 7.12 -11.88
C LYS A 19 1.32 8.03 -11.59
N GLY A 20 1.60 9.20 -10.98
CA GLY A 20 0.56 10.15 -10.64
C GLY A 20 0.07 9.96 -9.22
N ASN A 21 -1.15 10.38 -8.98
CA ASN A 21 -1.74 10.42 -7.64
C ASN A 21 -2.58 9.18 -7.36
N PHE A 22 -2.59 8.76 -6.10
CA PHE A 22 -3.40 7.60 -5.69
C PHE A 22 -3.76 7.73 -4.20
N THR A 23 -4.78 6.98 -3.79
CA THR A 23 -5.19 6.93 -2.38
C THR A 23 -4.95 5.53 -1.83
N ALA A 24 -4.95 5.41 -0.49
CA ALA A 24 -4.86 4.11 0.16
C ALA A 24 -6.02 3.21 -0.26
N GLU A 25 -7.21 3.78 -0.44
CA GLU A 25 -8.39 3.05 -0.88
C GLU A 25 -8.19 2.45 -2.28
N GLU A 26 -7.61 3.22 -3.19
CA GLU A 26 -7.32 2.72 -4.53
C GLU A 26 -6.34 1.55 -4.52
N ILE A 27 -5.31 1.65 -3.68
CA ILE A 27 -4.35 0.55 -3.52
C ILE A 27 -5.04 -0.68 -2.93
N PHE A 28 -5.88 -0.48 -1.91
CA PHE A 28 -6.65 -1.57 -1.33
C PHE A 28 -7.52 -2.27 -2.38
N LEU A 29 -8.27 -1.51 -3.17
CA LEU A 29 -9.13 -2.08 -4.20
C LEU A 29 -8.33 -2.85 -5.26
N SER A 30 -7.16 -2.35 -5.62
CA SER A 30 -6.28 -3.02 -6.58
C SER A 30 -5.73 -4.35 -6.07
N LEU A 31 -5.47 -4.44 -4.76
CA LEU A 31 -4.80 -5.60 -4.18
C LEU A 31 -5.72 -6.53 -3.38
N LYS A 32 -6.96 -6.14 -3.20
CA LYS A 32 -7.94 -6.85 -2.38
C LYS A 32 -8.00 -8.35 -2.69
N GLU A 33 -8.16 -8.69 -3.96
CA GLU A 33 -8.27 -10.08 -4.38
C GLU A 33 -6.93 -10.82 -4.25
N LYS A 34 -5.85 -10.16 -4.60
CA LYS A 34 -4.52 -10.74 -4.57
C LYS A 34 -4.07 -11.08 -3.16
N MET A 35 -4.46 -10.26 -2.18
CA MET A 35 -4.01 -10.38 -0.80
C MET A 35 -5.07 -10.87 0.17
N LYS A 36 -6.25 -11.25 -0.31
CA LYS A 36 -7.37 -11.55 0.58
C LYS A 36 -7.10 -12.66 1.60
N ASN A 37 -6.25 -13.61 1.26
CA ASN A 37 -5.92 -14.74 2.14
C ASN A 37 -4.74 -14.44 3.07
N MET A 38 -4.18 -13.24 3.00
CA MET A 38 -3.01 -12.85 3.80
C MET A 38 -3.38 -12.12 5.09
N PHE A 39 -4.65 -11.72 5.22
CA PHE A 39 -5.12 -10.96 6.37
C PHE A 39 -6.42 -11.55 6.90
N PRO A 40 -6.66 -11.45 8.21
CA PRO A 40 -7.90 -11.96 8.81
C PRO A 40 -9.15 -11.20 8.38
N SER A 41 -9.01 -9.92 8.02
CA SER A 41 -10.16 -9.10 7.59
C SER A 41 -9.71 -8.01 6.63
N GLU A 42 -10.68 -7.42 5.93
CA GLU A 42 -10.41 -6.28 5.06
C GLU A 42 -9.90 -5.08 5.85
N SER A 43 -10.41 -4.89 7.06
CA SER A 43 -9.98 -3.81 7.93
C SER A 43 -8.49 -3.92 8.27
N ASP A 44 -8.02 -5.11 8.58
CA ASP A 44 -6.60 -5.36 8.85
C ASP A 44 -5.76 -5.09 7.61
N MET A 45 -6.25 -5.50 6.44
CA MET A 45 -5.56 -5.25 5.18
C MET A 45 -5.45 -3.75 4.91
N LYS A 46 -6.53 -3.00 5.06
CA LYS A 46 -6.52 -1.54 4.87
C LYS A 46 -5.55 -0.86 5.81
N ASN A 47 -5.55 -1.24 7.07
CA ASN A 47 -4.64 -0.66 8.06
C ASN A 47 -3.19 -0.95 7.71
N TYR A 48 -2.90 -2.15 7.27
CA TYR A 48 -1.54 -2.52 6.87
C TYR A 48 -1.09 -1.72 5.66
N ILE A 49 -1.96 -1.56 4.68
CA ILE A 49 -1.66 -0.76 3.48
C ILE A 49 -1.34 0.68 3.87
N ARG A 50 -2.16 1.30 4.74
CA ARG A 50 -1.92 2.67 5.21
C ARG A 50 -0.58 2.80 5.91
N LYS A 51 -0.26 1.86 6.79
CA LYS A 51 1.02 1.88 7.49
C LYS A 51 2.19 1.75 6.53
N LYS A 52 2.06 0.88 5.54
CA LYS A 52 3.10 0.70 4.54
C LYS A 52 3.31 1.96 3.70
N LEU A 53 2.22 2.61 3.31
CA LEU A 53 2.31 3.87 2.56
C LEU A 53 2.99 4.96 3.39
N GLU A 54 2.67 5.07 4.68
CA GLU A 54 3.35 6.02 5.57
C GLU A 54 4.85 5.72 5.67
N THR A 55 5.21 4.46 5.77
CA THR A 55 6.61 4.05 5.80
C THR A 55 7.33 4.46 4.52
N LEU A 56 6.70 4.26 3.37
CA LEU A 56 7.28 4.65 2.08
C LEU A 56 7.45 6.17 1.98
N CYS A 57 6.52 6.94 2.54
CA CYS A 57 6.66 8.40 2.63
C CYS A 57 7.86 8.79 3.50
N GLU A 58 8.02 8.14 4.65
CA GLU A 58 9.12 8.40 5.57
C GLU A 58 10.47 8.14 4.92
N HIS A 59 10.53 7.12 4.07
CA HIS A 59 11.75 6.78 3.34
C HIS A 59 11.96 7.63 2.09
N GLY A 60 11.03 8.53 1.78
CA GLY A 60 11.18 9.42 0.64
C GLY A 60 10.87 8.80 -0.71
N LEU A 61 10.30 7.59 -0.74
CA LEU A 61 9.98 6.91 -1.98
C LEU A 61 8.71 7.45 -2.64
N ILE A 62 7.78 7.94 -1.83
CA ILE A 62 6.57 8.61 -2.32
C ILE A 62 6.33 9.85 -1.47
N GLY A 63 5.48 10.74 -1.95
CA GLY A 63 5.04 11.89 -1.19
C GLY A 63 3.56 11.79 -0.86
N LYS A 64 3.06 12.68 -0.01
CA LYS A 64 1.64 12.73 0.31
C LYS A 64 1.16 14.16 0.51
N THR A 65 -0.13 14.34 0.28
CA THR A 65 -0.86 15.57 0.62
C THR A 65 -1.93 15.20 1.64
N SER A 66 -2.79 16.16 1.99
CA SER A 66 -3.93 15.88 2.87
C SER A 66 -4.94 14.92 2.24
N PHE A 67 -4.91 14.75 0.92
CA PHE A 67 -5.96 14.02 0.19
C PHE A 67 -5.46 12.77 -0.52
N TYR A 68 -4.19 12.69 -0.87
CA TYR A 68 -3.68 11.57 -1.68
C TYR A 68 -2.17 11.41 -1.52
N TYR A 69 -1.67 10.29 -2.05
CA TYR A 69 -0.23 10.03 -2.19
C TYR A 69 0.17 10.25 -3.64
N PHE A 70 1.46 10.43 -3.88
CA PHE A 70 1.95 10.61 -5.25
C PHE A 70 3.36 10.06 -5.42
N SER A 71 3.67 9.62 -6.64
CA SER A 71 5.01 9.17 -7.00
C SER A 71 5.97 10.34 -7.00
N LYS A 72 7.17 10.09 -6.54
CA LYS A 72 8.26 11.06 -6.65
C LYS A 72 9.12 10.82 -7.87
#